data_833e07965099ffa5c5d9b98272f2fcdf
#
_entry.id   833e07965099ffa5c5d9b98272f2fcdf
#
_cell.length_a   1.000
_cell.length_b   1.000
_cell.length_c   1.000
_cell.angle_alpha   90.00
_cell.angle_beta   90.00
_cell.angle_gamma   90.00
#
_symmetry.space_group_name_H-M   'P 1'
#
loop_
_entity.id
_entity.type
_entity.pdbx_description
1 polymer ?
#
loop_
_entity_poly.entity_id
_entity_poly.type
_entity_poly.pdbx_seq_one_letter_code
_entity_poly.pdbx_strand_id
1 'polypeptide(L)'
;MDIFIDYETICINCQEKGYSFGYGMKTIEYRGFKILDLPQKNLNGATVYFEYENKPVLLKSTENQHYSEFGKFSMINARVGKSGLISRFTYSFSFPRKKPDEKQKPKIIEYVDVYRFKDKPYFFIFYTFRNLTGKPIKNFNFYQFYDFDIYGEDSYSNDIARYDSKSDIIYQFDNEKGLDMSLFAGIGSSSKNKPNNFECNTPQDIFIFKNNQVSLRNYAEKGPCDCAVALQWIRPIFKHNDLISFPIMMIAGLGNKNFFENVKDARKDLEIHQKSVIRAVDNISREKIDPKLQKLNFSKREWCK
;
A
#
# COMPACT_ATOMS: atom_id res chain seq x y z
N MET A 1 28.42 11.60 6.91
CA MET A 1 27.38 12.55 6.45
C MET A 1 26.19 12.32 7.35
N ASP A 2 26.02 13.20 8.35
CA ASP A 2 25.00 12.99 9.37
C ASP A 2 23.62 13.22 8.74
N ILE A 3 22.85 12.16 8.63
CA ILE A 3 21.45 12.26 8.22
C ILE A 3 20.75 12.90 9.42
N PHE A 4 20.39 14.16 9.30
CA PHE A 4 19.48 14.80 10.23
C PHE A 4 18.13 14.07 10.13
N ILE A 5 17.90 13.14 11.03
CA ILE A 5 16.59 12.52 11.23
C ILE A 5 15.74 13.60 11.86
N ASP A 6 14.81 14.14 11.08
CA ASP A 6 13.77 15.00 11.60
C ASP A 6 12.88 14.13 12.47
N TYR A 7 12.97 14.28 13.76
CA TYR A 7 12.40 13.39 14.77
C TYR A 7 10.89 13.20 14.67
N GLU A 8 10.19 14.13 14.04
CA GLU A 8 8.74 14.08 13.87
C GLU A 8 8.31 13.56 12.48
N THR A 9 9.25 13.37 11.58
CA THR A 9 8.95 12.88 10.24
C THR A 9 9.11 11.36 10.17
N ILE A 10 8.12 10.67 9.62
CA ILE A 10 8.24 9.26 9.28
C ILE A 10 9.20 9.11 8.10
N CYS A 11 10.24 8.31 8.26
CA CYS A 11 11.24 8.06 7.25
C CYS A 11 10.89 6.79 6.46
N ILE A 12 11.07 6.85 5.15
CA ILE A 12 10.79 5.75 4.23
C ILE A 12 12.04 5.52 3.39
N ASN A 13 12.62 4.34 3.50
CA ASN A 13 13.68 3.89 2.62
C ASN A 13 13.12 2.94 1.56
N CYS A 14 13.36 3.24 0.28
CA CYS A 14 12.89 2.45 -0.84
C CYS A 14 14.07 1.80 -1.57
N GLN A 15 13.86 0.59 -2.05
CA GLN A 15 14.83 -0.05 -2.93
C GLN A 15 14.76 0.55 -4.33
N GLU A 16 15.88 0.50 -5.06
CA GLU A 16 16.03 1.07 -6.41
C GLU A 16 15.08 0.49 -7.46
N LYS A 17 14.54 -0.69 -7.24
CA LYS A 17 13.61 -1.35 -8.16
C LYS A 17 12.18 -1.09 -7.71
N GLY A 18 11.65 0.10 -8.00
CA GLY A 18 10.29 0.49 -7.65
C GLY A 18 9.24 -0.36 -8.37
N TYR A 19 8.60 -1.22 -7.62
CA TYR A 19 7.34 -1.85 -7.96
C TYR A 19 6.24 -1.13 -7.20
N SER A 20 5.01 -1.63 -7.12
CA SER A 20 3.99 -0.93 -6.35
C SER A 20 4.48 -0.69 -4.90
N PHE A 21 4.08 0.46 -4.34
CA PHE A 21 4.59 0.87 -3.05
C PHE A 21 4.20 -0.15 -1.97
N GLY A 22 5.13 -0.50 -1.12
CA GLY A 22 5.07 -1.67 -0.24
C GLY A 22 6.01 -2.77 -0.72
N TYR A 23 6.21 -2.90 -2.02
CA TYR A 23 7.15 -3.83 -2.59
C TYR A 23 8.60 -3.29 -2.66
N GLY A 24 8.78 -2.04 -2.93
CA GLY A 24 10.12 -1.40 -2.95
C GLY A 24 10.51 -0.78 -1.61
N MET A 25 9.67 -0.87 -0.60
CA MET A 25 9.93 -0.36 0.73
C MET A 25 10.94 -1.26 1.42
N LYS A 26 12.06 -0.68 1.87
CA LYS A 26 13.09 -1.41 2.61
C LYS A 26 12.88 -1.27 4.12
N THR A 27 12.67 -0.06 4.57
CA THR A 27 12.40 0.23 5.98
C THR A 27 11.44 1.41 6.12
N ILE A 28 10.66 1.41 7.17
CA ILE A 28 9.95 2.59 7.67
C ILE A 28 10.39 2.80 9.11
N GLU A 29 10.78 4.03 9.42
CA GLU A 29 11.27 4.42 10.74
C GLU A 29 10.52 5.66 11.23
N TYR A 30 10.33 5.73 12.54
CA TYR A 30 9.82 6.90 13.22
C TYR A 30 10.58 7.11 14.51
N ARG A 31 11.08 8.33 14.74
CA ARG A 31 11.93 8.69 15.89
C ARG A 31 13.13 7.77 16.08
N GLY A 32 13.72 7.28 14.98
CA GLY A 32 14.84 6.35 15.01
C GLY A 32 14.48 4.89 15.33
N PHE A 33 13.20 4.58 15.52
CA PHE A 33 12.74 3.21 15.72
C PHE A 33 12.17 2.64 14.43
N LYS A 34 12.50 1.39 14.15
CA LYS A 34 11.91 0.65 13.03
C LYS A 34 10.45 0.31 13.34
N ILE A 35 9.60 0.46 12.35
CA ILE A 35 8.21 0.02 12.36
C ILE A 35 7.93 -0.94 11.22
N LEU A 36 8.84 -1.04 10.27
CA LEU A 36 8.84 -2.01 9.21
C LEU A 36 10.26 -2.25 8.78
N ASP A 37 10.74 -3.48 8.90
CA ASP A 37 12.05 -3.91 8.45
C ASP A 37 11.92 -5.01 7.41
N LEU A 38 12.32 -4.70 6.18
CA LEU A 38 12.30 -5.69 5.13
C LEU A 38 13.71 -6.23 4.88
N PRO A 39 13.99 -7.46 5.24
CA PRO A 39 14.23 -8.40 4.16
C PRO A 39 13.13 -9.43 4.05
N GLN A 40 12.09 -9.34 4.82
CA GLN A 40 11.15 -10.46 4.90
C GLN A 40 10.07 -10.39 3.83
N LYS A 41 10.15 -11.28 3.07
CA LYS A 41 9.31 -12.24 2.40
C LYS A 41 7.79 -11.90 2.45
N ASN A 42 7.25 -10.72 1.96
CA ASN A 42 6.08 -11.01 1.17
C ASN A 42 4.71 -10.50 1.57
N LEU A 43 4.50 -9.87 2.71
CA LEU A 43 3.16 -9.44 3.09
C LEU A 43 2.88 -7.96 2.85
N ASN A 44 3.94 -7.14 2.81
CA ASN A 44 3.78 -5.70 2.77
C ASN A 44 3.38 -5.21 1.38
N GLY A 45 2.26 -4.53 1.29
CA GLY A 45 1.83 -3.85 0.08
C GLY A 45 0.42 -4.17 -0.40
N ALA A 46 0.18 -3.79 -1.64
CA ALA A 46 -1.12 -3.91 -2.30
C ALA A 46 -1.30 -5.26 -2.99
N THR A 47 -2.51 -5.78 -2.92
CA THR A 47 -2.94 -6.94 -3.70
C THR A 47 -4.32 -6.64 -4.28
N VAL A 48 -4.58 -7.11 -5.49
CA VAL A 48 -5.86 -6.93 -6.18
C VAL A 48 -6.38 -8.28 -6.62
N TYR A 49 -7.65 -8.57 -6.31
CA TYR A 49 -8.36 -9.72 -6.81
C TYR A 49 -9.64 -9.26 -7.52
N PHE A 50 -9.96 -9.89 -8.64
CA PHE A 50 -11.20 -9.65 -9.36
C PHE A 50 -11.55 -10.81 -10.29
N GLU A 51 -12.75 -10.77 -10.85
CA GLU A 51 -13.20 -11.72 -11.88
C GLU A 51 -13.21 -11.04 -13.26
N TYR A 52 -12.56 -11.69 -14.21
CA TYR A 52 -12.57 -11.29 -15.61
C TYR A 52 -12.88 -12.47 -16.52
N GLU A 53 -13.97 -12.36 -17.30
CA GLU A 53 -14.47 -13.42 -18.16
C GLU A 53 -14.67 -14.76 -17.41
N ASN A 54 -15.28 -14.67 -16.21
CA ASN A 54 -15.53 -15.77 -15.27
C ASN A 54 -14.27 -16.51 -14.80
N LYS A 55 -13.10 -15.86 -14.86
CA LYS A 55 -11.86 -16.38 -14.31
C LYS A 55 -11.32 -15.46 -13.23
N PRO A 56 -10.79 -16.04 -12.15
CA PRO A 56 -10.16 -15.24 -11.10
C PRO A 56 -8.86 -14.63 -11.63
N VAL A 57 -8.61 -13.37 -11.28
CA VAL A 57 -7.35 -12.67 -11.55
C VAL A 57 -6.84 -12.15 -10.22
N LEU A 58 -5.62 -12.53 -9.87
CA LEU A 58 -4.92 -12.07 -8.67
C LEU A 58 -3.65 -11.33 -9.10
N LEU A 59 -3.60 -10.04 -8.77
CA LEU A 59 -2.43 -9.21 -9.01
C LEU A 59 -1.81 -8.89 -7.66
N LYS A 60 -0.60 -9.36 -7.44
CA LYS A 60 0.15 -9.13 -6.20
C LYS A 60 1.32 -8.20 -6.46
N SER A 61 1.59 -7.33 -5.54
CA SER A 61 2.73 -6.43 -5.54
C SER A 61 3.87 -6.89 -4.62
N THR A 62 3.86 -8.14 -4.20
CA THR A 62 4.87 -8.72 -3.33
C THR A 62 6.01 -9.40 -4.09
N GLU A 63 7.20 -9.45 -3.50
CA GLU A 63 8.47 -9.79 -4.15
C GLU A 63 8.50 -11.16 -4.84
N ASN A 64 7.90 -12.16 -4.25
CA ASN A 64 7.93 -13.52 -4.79
C ASN A 64 6.75 -13.85 -5.71
N GLN A 65 5.89 -12.87 -5.98
CA GLN A 65 4.67 -13.13 -6.74
C GLN A 65 4.35 -11.97 -7.69
N HIS A 66 5.37 -11.54 -8.44
CA HIS A 66 5.24 -10.54 -9.52
C HIS A 66 4.23 -10.90 -10.59
N TYR A 67 3.79 -12.11 -10.55
CA TYR A 67 2.89 -12.66 -11.52
C TYR A 67 1.76 -13.30 -10.78
N SER A 68 0.56 -12.79 -11.00
CA SER A 68 -0.51 -13.72 -10.96
C SER A 68 -0.22 -14.78 -12.04
N GLU A 69 -0.64 -16.00 -11.84
CA GLU A 69 -0.66 -17.00 -12.91
C GLU A 69 -1.34 -16.47 -14.18
N PHE A 70 -2.04 -15.34 -14.09
CA PHE A 70 -2.93 -14.76 -15.07
C PHE A 70 -2.49 -13.44 -15.69
N GLY A 71 -1.39 -12.80 -15.23
CA GLY A 71 -1.01 -11.50 -15.76
C GLY A 71 0.47 -11.16 -15.72
N LYS A 72 0.90 -10.25 -16.58
CA LYS A 72 2.24 -9.66 -16.60
C LYS A 72 2.17 -8.24 -16.08
N PHE A 73 3.07 -7.93 -15.18
CA PHE A 73 3.30 -6.61 -14.63
C PHE A 73 4.49 -5.93 -15.32
N SER A 74 4.37 -4.65 -15.60
CA SER A 74 5.50 -3.83 -16.05
C SER A 74 5.36 -2.41 -15.54
N MET A 75 6.45 -1.84 -15.05
CA MET A 75 6.51 -0.42 -14.72
C MET A 75 6.59 0.40 -16.00
N ILE A 76 5.72 1.41 -16.15
CA ILE A 76 5.67 2.27 -17.31
C ILE A 76 6.43 3.58 -17.04
N ASN A 77 6.30 4.12 -15.84
CA ASN A 77 6.87 5.43 -15.50
C ASN A 77 7.04 5.60 -13.99
N ALA A 78 8.07 6.35 -13.60
CA ALA A 78 8.24 6.85 -12.24
C ALA A 78 8.61 8.34 -12.30
N ARG A 79 7.96 9.19 -11.49
CA ARG A 79 8.22 10.62 -11.42
C ARG A 79 8.40 11.05 -9.98
N VAL A 80 9.37 11.92 -9.73
CA VAL A 80 9.53 12.62 -8.45
C VAL A 80 8.86 13.97 -8.56
N GLY A 81 8.00 14.28 -7.61
CA GLY A 81 7.27 15.54 -7.55
C GLY A 81 7.96 16.58 -6.67
N LYS A 82 7.48 17.84 -6.80
CA LYS A 82 7.79 18.93 -5.87
C LYS A 82 6.64 19.02 -4.86
N SER A 83 6.92 19.56 -3.68
CA SER A 83 5.92 19.86 -2.63
C SER A 83 5.00 18.70 -2.21
N GLY A 84 5.49 17.85 -1.35
CA GLY A 84 4.70 16.79 -0.70
C GLY A 84 4.60 15.48 -1.49
N LEU A 85 4.57 15.50 -2.82
CA LEU A 85 4.67 14.29 -3.64
C LEU A 85 6.12 13.83 -3.67
N ILE A 86 6.41 12.64 -3.10
CA ILE A 86 7.73 12.04 -3.17
C ILE A 86 7.91 11.36 -4.51
N SER A 87 6.94 10.52 -4.89
CA SER A 87 7.05 9.72 -6.10
C SER A 87 5.67 9.35 -6.66
N ARG A 88 5.65 9.16 -7.97
CA ARG A 88 4.56 8.52 -8.68
C ARG A 88 5.12 7.33 -9.45
N PHE A 89 4.53 6.18 -9.26
CA PHE A 89 4.79 4.97 -10.03
C PHE A 89 3.57 4.66 -10.90
N THR A 90 3.83 4.18 -12.10
CA THR A 90 2.77 3.74 -13.02
C THR A 90 3.07 2.33 -13.47
N TYR A 91 2.14 1.44 -13.24
CA TYR A 91 2.26 0.03 -13.57
C TYR A 91 1.18 -0.38 -14.55
N SER A 92 1.48 -1.37 -15.39
CA SER A 92 0.51 -1.95 -16.29
C SER A 92 0.37 -3.45 -16.07
N PHE A 93 -0.86 -3.91 -16.08
CA PHE A 93 -1.18 -5.32 -15.97
C PHE A 93 -1.86 -5.81 -17.24
N SER A 94 -1.37 -6.93 -17.76
CA SER A 94 -1.93 -7.62 -18.94
C SER A 94 -2.27 -9.04 -18.55
N PHE A 95 -3.47 -9.47 -18.87
CA PHE A 95 -3.99 -10.82 -18.56
C PHE A 95 -4.97 -11.26 -19.66
N PRO A 96 -5.22 -12.58 -19.90
CA PRO A 96 -4.46 -13.68 -19.34
C PRO A 96 -2.99 -13.62 -19.78
N ARG A 97 -2.12 -14.33 -19.08
CA ARG A 97 -0.70 -14.40 -19.44
C ARG A 97 -0.55 -15.07 -20.80
N LYS A 98 0.05 -14.38 -21.76
CA LYS A 98 0.41 -14.91 -23.07
C LYS A 98 1.87 -15.30 -23.12
N LYS A 99 2.27 -15.96 -24.21
CA LYS A 99 3.68 -16.30 -24.45
C LYS A 99 4.57 -15.06 -24.42
N PRO A 100 5.86 -15.18 -24.03
CA PRO A 100 6.75 -14.03 -23.83
C PRO A 100 6.85 -13.07 -25.03
N ASP A 101 6.72 -13.57 -26.24
CA ASP A 101 6.91 -12.81 -27.47
C ASP A 101 5.66 -12.09 -27.99
N GLU A 102 4.50 -12.34 -27.38
CA GLU A 102 3.28 -11.67 -27.78
C GLU A 102 3.13 -10.31 -27.09
N LYS A 103 3.09 -9.24 -27.89
CA LYS A 103 2.76 -7.89 -27.39
C LYS A 103 1.34 -7.89 -26.84
N GLN A 104 1.21 -7.71 -25.53
CA GLN A 104 -0.08 -7.56 -24.88
C GLN A 104 -0.39 -6.10 -24.63
N LYS A 105 -1.63 -5.69 -24.93
CA LYS A 105 -2.12 -4.38 -24.49
C LYS A 105 -2.41 -4.42 -22.98
N PRO A 106 -2.04 -3.37 -22.23
CA PRO A 106 -2.42 -3.28 -20.84
C PRO A 106 -3.94 -3.30 -20.68
N LYS A 107 -4.41 -4.04 -19.70
CA LYS A 107 -5.84 -4.15 -19.35
C LYS A 107 -6.21 -3.40 -18.08
N ILE A 108 -5.27 -3.25 -17.18
CA ILE A 108 -5.37 -2.37 -16.02
C ILE A 108 -4.10 -1.53 -15.93
N ILE A 109 -4.26 -0.26 -15.62
CA ILE A 109 -3.16 0.61 -15.22
C ILE A 109 -3.36 0.96 -13.76
N GLU A 110 -2.30 0.84 -12.97
CA GLU A 110 -2.21 1.27 -11.59
C GLU A 110 -1.30 2.49 -11.50
N TYR A 111 -1.79 3.52 -10.84
CA TYR A 111 -1.01 4.68 -10.44
C TYR A 111 -0.84 4.62 -8.93
N VAL A 112 0.40 4.70 -8.46
CA VAL A 112 0.74 4.73 -7.04
C VAL A 112 1.43 6.04 -6.73
N ASP A 113 0.74 6.92 -6.01
CA ASP A 113 1.27 8.21 -5.60
C ASP A 113 1.59 8.19 -4.11
N VAL A 114 2.82 8.53 -3.78
CA VAL A 114 3.30 8.62 -2.40
C VAL A 114 3.51 10.06 -2.02
N TYR A 115 2.86 10.49 -0.95
CA TYR A 115 2.97 11.82 -0.38
C TYR A 115 3.53 11.74 1.03
N ARG A 116 4.67 12.38 1.26
CA ARG A 116 5.28 12.57 2.57
C ARG A 116 5.32 14.06 2.88
N PHE A 117 5.11 14.40 4.12
CA PHE A 117 5.17 15.77 4.62
C PHE A 117 6.31 15.88 5.62
N LYS A 118 7.03 17.00 5.58
CA LYS A 118 8.02 17.33 6.60
C LYS A 118 7.32 17.50 7.96
N ASP A 119 7.96 17.06 9.02
CA ASP A 119 7.48 17.20 10.41
C ASP A 119 6.12 16.53 10.68
N LYS A 120 5.78 15.47 9.92
CA LYS A 120 4.55 14.72 10.14
C LYS A 120 4.84 13.24 10.41
N PRO A 121 4.17 12.63 11.39
CA PRO A 121 4.32 11.21 11.74
C PRO A 121 3.48 10.30 10.83
N TYR A 122 3.17 10.74 9.63
CA TYR A 122 2.39 10.00 8.66
C TYR A 122 2.75 10.35 7.23
N PHE A 123 2.38 9.45 6.32
CA PHE A 123 2.42 9.67 4.88
C PHE A 123 1.22 9.03 4.21
N PHE A 124 0.97 9.37 2.96
CA PHE A 124 -0.16 8.89 2.19
C PHE A 124 0.29 8.13 0.96
N ILE A 125 -0.46 7.08 0.63
CA ILE A 125 -0.34 6.32 -0.61
C ILE A 125 -1.70 6.34 -1.29
N PHE A 126 -1.74 6.78 -2.55
CA PHE A 126 -2.95 6.71 -3.36
C PHE A 126 -2.78 5.65 -4.42
N TYR A 127 -3.50 4.56 -4.30
CA TYR A 127 -3.60 3.54 -5.33
C TYR A 127 -4.79 3.87 -6.22
N THR A 128 -4.53 4.18 -7.49
CA THR A 128 -5.59 4.50 -8.45
C THR A 128 -5.50 3.55 -9.64
N PHE A 129 -6.59 2.88 -9.95
CA PHE A 129 -6.68 1.90 -11.02
C PHE A 129 -7.55 2.42 -12.14
N ARG A 130 -7.14 2.14 -13.39
CA ARG A 130 -7.92 2.39 -14.60
C ARG A 130 -8.21 1.08 -15.31
N ASN A 131 -9.48 0.85 -15.60
CA ASN A 131 -9.93 -0.33 -16.35
C ASN A 131 -9.86 -0.08 -17.86
N LEU A 132 -8.98 -0.77 -18.57
CA LEU A 132 -8.82 -0.73 -20.03
C LEU A 132 -9.23 -2.04 -20.72
N THR A 133 -9.95 -2.93 -20.04
CA THR A 133 -10.31 -4.26 -20.57
C THR A 133 -11.33 -4.24 -21.70
N GLY A 134 -12.00 -3.14 -21.93
CA GLY A 134 -13.15 -3.04 -22.86
C GLY A 134 -14.47 -3.50 -22.25
N LYS A 135 -14.46 -4.06 -21.05
CA LYS A 135 -15.64 -4.62 -20.33
C LYS A 135 -15.64 -4.21 -18.85
N PRO A 136 -16.78 -4.24 -18.18
CA PRO A 136 -16.79 -4.14 -16.72
C PRO A 136 -16.05 -5.30 -16.06
N ILE A 137 -15.30 -5.01 -15.01
CA ILE A 137 -14.71 -5.99 -14.10
C ILE A 137 -15.66 -6.14 -12.92
N LYS A 138 -15.93 -7.37 -12.51
CA LYS A 138 -16.75 -7.69 -11.36
C LYS A 138 -15.90 -8.03 -10.15
N ASN A 139 -16.44 -7.78 -8.96
CA ASN A 139 -15.84 -8.16 -7.69
C ASN A 139 -14.36 -7.69 -7.59
N PHE A 140 -14.13 -6.42 -7.90
CA PHE A 140 -12.80 -5.84 -7.75
C PHE A 140 -12.52 -5.61 -6.26
N ASN A 141 -11.60 -6.40 -5.72
CA ASN A 141 -11.15 -6.34 -4.35
C ASN A 141 -9.72 -5.79 -4.31
N PHE A 142 -9.52 -4.74 -3.54
CA PHE A 142 -8.21 -4.19 -3.23
C PHE A 142 -7.88 -4.49 -1.78
N TYR A 143 -6.68 -4.98 -1.54
CA TYR A 143 -6.18 -5.31 -0.20
C TYR A 143 -4.89 -4.55 0.06
N GLN A 144 -4.72 -4.15 1.30
CA GLN A 144 -3.49 -3.62 1.82
C GLN A 144 -3.07 -4.47 3.02
N PHE A 145 -1.89 -5.08 2.93
CA PHE A 145 -1.30 -5.91 3.97
C PHE A 145 -0.08 -5.23 4.55
N TYR A 146 0.10 -5.33 5.87
CA TYR A 146 1.32 -4.95 6.56
C TYR A 146 1.63 -5.93 7.69
N ASP A 147 2.88 -6.31 7.71
CA ASP A 147 3.56 -7.04 8.74
C ASP A 147 4.50 -6.03 9.39
N PHE A 148 4.02 -5.34 10.41
CA PHE A 148 4.82 -4.34 11.11
C PHE A 148 5.70 -5.05 12.15
N ASP A 149 7.00 -4.86 12.03
CA ASP A 149 7.99 -5.33 13.01
C ASP A 149 8.27 -4.18 13.98
N ILE A 150 7.42 -3.99 14.98
CA ILE A 150 7.56 -2.89 15.93
C ILE A 150 8.85 -3.05 16.74
N TYR A 151 9.74 -2.05 16.67
CA TYR A 151 11.12 -2.04 17.14
C TYR A 151 12.10 -2.98 16.38
N GLY A 152 11.64 -3.65 15.31
CA GLY A 152 12.47 -4.50 14.44
C GLY A 152 12.48 -5.99 14.86
N GLU A 153 13.40 -6.73 14.26
CA GLU A 153 13.45 -8.21 14.36
C GLU A 153 13.56 -8.75 15.79
N ASP A 154 14.08 -7.99 16.73
CA ASP A 154 14.28 -8.44 18.11
C ASP A 154 13.01 -8.38 18.96
N SER A 155 11.95 -7.74 18.48
CA SER A 155 10.73 -7.46 19.24
C SER A 155 9.43 -7.98 18.63
N TYR A 156 9.41 -8.37 17.37
CA TYR A 156 8.20 -8.73 16.61
C TYR A 156 7.31 -9.82 17.25
N SER A 157 7.87 -10.67 18.11
CA SER A 157 7.12 -11.75 18.77
C SER A 157 6.18 -11.27 19.89
N ASN A 158 6.26 -10.01 20.27
CA ASN A 158 5.48 -9.40 21.36
C ASN A 158 4.43 -8.40 20.85
N ASP A 159 4.25 -8.30 19.56
CA ASP A 159 3.33 -7.35 18.97
C ASP A 159 1.87 -7.71 19.22
N ILE A 160 1.07 -6.69 19.39
CA ILE A 160 -0.40 -6.78 19.41
C ILE A 160 -0.94 -6.01 18.22
N ALA A 161 -1.73 -6.69 17.39
CA ALA A 161 -2.48 -6.09 16.30
C ALA A 161 -3.93 -5.82 16.74
N ARG A 162 -4.47 -4.64 16.41
CA ARG A 162 -5.85 -4.25 16.73
C ARG A 162 -6.51 -3.46 15.61
N TYR A 163 -7.84 -3.63 15.48
CA TYR A 163 -8.69 -2.75 14.70
C TYR A 163 -9.56 -1.89 15.62
N ASP A 164 -9.46 -0.57 15.49
CA ASP A 164 -10.35 0.38 16.16
C ASP A 164 -11.48 0.82 15.24
N SER A 165 -12.70 0.36 15.52
CA SER A 165 -13.89 0.66 14.73
C SER A 165 -14.36 2.12 14.82
N LYS A 166 -13.93 2.86 15.85
CA LYS A 166 -14.30 4.28 16.00
C LYS A 166 -13.51 5.17 15.05
N SER A 167 -12.24 4.83 14.87
CA SER A 167 -11.35 5.55 13.97
C SER A 167 -11.10 4.84 12.67
N ASP A 168 -11.67 3.68 12.40
CA ASP A 168 -11.45 2.85 11.19
C ASP A 168 -9.95 2.71 10.89
N ILE A 169 -9.17 2.36 11.92
CA ILE A 169 -7.71 2.17 11.87
C ILE A 169 -7.38 0.75 12.31
N ILE A 170 -6.48 0.10 11.57
CA ILE A 170 -5.83 -1.12 12.02
C ILE A 170 -4.37 -0.80 12.32
N TYR A 171 -3.87 -1.30 13.46
CA TYR A 171 -2.55 -0.92 13.96
C TYR A 171 -1.89 -2.02 14.77
N GLN A 172 -0.58 -1.91 14.96
CA GLN A 172 0.23 -2.76 15.84
C GLN A 172 0.99 -1.90 16.85
N PHE A 173 1.31 -2.50 17.99
CA PHE A 173 2.17 -1.93 19.02
C PHE A 173 2.83 -3.05 19.82
N ASP A 174 3.98 -2.78 20.42
CA ASP A 174 4.70 -3.73 21.27
C ASP A 174 4.06 -3.83 22.65
N ASN A 175 3.75 -5.06 23.07
CA ASN A 175 3.06 -5.32 24.32
C ASN A 175 3.94 -5.10 25.57
N GLU A 176 5.25 -5.36 25.49
CA GLU A 176 6.14 -5.26 26.65
C GLU A 176 6.29 -3.84 27.17
N LYS A 177 6.25 -2.86 26.25
CA LYS A 177 6.35 -1.43 26.62
C LYS A 177 5.04 -0.83 27.08
N GLY A 178 3.93 -1.54 26.90
CA GLY A 178 2.59 -1.09 27.28
C GLY A 178 2.08 0.07 26.44
N LEU A 179 0.81 0.40 26.60
CA LEU A 179 0.10 1.37 25.75
C LEU A 179 0.66 2.79 25.77
N ASP A 180 1.23 3.23 26.89
CA ASP A 180 1.69 4.62 27.02
C ASP A 180 3.09 4.87 26.48
N MET A 181 3.89 3.82 26.37
CA MET A 181 5.32 3.92 26.02
C MET A 181 5.67 3.23 24.71
N SER A 182 4.78 2.41 24.18
CA SER A 182 5.04 1.67 22.96
C SER A 182 5.05 2.57 21.74
N LEU A 183 5.82 2.16 20.75
CA LEU A 183 5.70 2.63 19.38
C LEU A 183 4.45 1.98 18.76
N PHE A 184 3.67 2.78 18.06
CA PHE A 184 2.49 2.38 17.31
C PHE A 184 2.72 2.61 15.82
N ALA A 185 2.30 1.66 15.01
CA ALA A 185 2.19 1.82 13.57
C ALA A 185 0.84 1.31 13.07
N GLY A 186 0.25 2.02 12.11
CA GLY A 186 -1.07 1.63 11.62
C GLY A 186 -1.40 2.18 10.24
N ILE A 187 -2.42 1.59 9.65
CA ILE A 187 -2.98 2.00 8.37
C ILE A 187 -4.48 2.25 8.46
N GLY A 188 -4.94 3.16 7.63
CA GLY A 188 -6.36 3.46 7.45
C GLY A 188 -6.62 4.23 6.18
N SER A 189 -7.81 4.80 6.08
CA SER A 189 -8.22 5.54 4.90
C SER A 189 -9.04 6.79 5.28
N SER A 190 -9.50 7.53 4.27
CA SER A 190 -10.40 8.65 4.48
C SER A 190 -11.77 8.18 4.98
N SER A 191 -12.51 9.05 5.65
CA SER A 191 -13.84 8.75 6.17
C SER A 191 -14.84 8.31 5.07
N LYS A 192 -14.62 8.77 3.84
CA LYS A 192 -15.46 8.45 2.67
C LYS A 192 -15.05 7.15 1.95
N ASN A 193 -13.91 6.58 2.29
CA ASN A 193 -13.38 5.38 1.65
C ASN A 193 -12.99 4.34 2.70
N LYS A 194 -13.90 4.06 3.62
CA LYS A 194 -13.71 3.05 4.65
C LYS A 194 -13.48 1.66 4.06
N PRO A 195 -12.64 0.84 4.69
CA PRO A 195 -12.51 -0.56 4.31
C PRO A 195 -13.83 -1.31 4.53
N ASN A 196 -14.10 -2.30 3.70
CA ASN A 196 -15.25 -3.17 3.84
C ASN A 196 -14.99 -4.27 4.88
N ASN A 197 -13.76 -4.79 4.90
CA ASN A 197 -13.32 -5.82 5.83
C ASN A 197 -11.90 -5.51 6.32
N PHE A 198 -11.54 -6.14 7.43
CA PHE A 198 -10.23 -6.03 8.05
C PHE A 198 -9.81 -7.38 8.65
N GLU A 199 -8.54 -7.52 8.99
CA GLU A 199 -8.06 -8.68 9.72
C GLU A 199 -6.78 -8.40 10.47
N CYS A 200 -6.73 -8.82 11.76
CA CYS A 200 -5.54 -8.96 12.57
C CYS A 200 -5.23 -10.45 12.71
N ASN A 201 -4.05 -10.89 12.29
CA ASN A 201 -3.68 -12.29 12.37
C ASN A 201 -2.16 -12.46 12.40
N THR A 202 -1.68 -13.71 12.38
CA THR A 202 -0.27 -13.97 12.12
C THR A 202 0.05 -13.78 10.63
N PRO A 203 1.30 -13.48 10.26
CA PRO A 203 1.69 -13.36 8.84
C PRO A 203 1.35 -14.59 8.01
N GLN A 204 1.37 -15.78 8.60
CA GLN A 204 1.07 -17.05 7.94
C GLN A 204 -0.43 -17.23 7.67
N ASP A 205 -1.28 -16.73 8.56
CA ASP A 205 -2.72 -16.98 8.53
C ASP A 205 -3.51 -15.85 7.87
N ILE A 206 -2.96 -14.64 7.81
CA ILE A 206 -3.59 -13.51 7.13
C ILE A 206 -3.62 -13.69 5.59
N PHE A 207 -2.91 -14.70 5.07
CA PHE A 207 -2.83 -14.99 3.65
C PHE A 207 -4.06 -15.75 3.16
N ILE A 208 -5.17 -15.05 2.97
CA ILE A 208 -6.48 -15.60 2.64
C ILE A 208 -6.56 -16.37 1.31
N PHE A 209 -5.69 -16.08 0.35
CA PHE A 209 -5.77 -16.67 -0.99
C PHE A 209 -5.38 -18.17 -1.05
N LYS A 210 -4.97 -18.76 0.06
CA LYS A 210 -4.57 -20.18 0.09
C LYS A 210 -5.72 -21.17 -0.14
N ASN A 211 -6.96 -20.80 0.16
CA ASN A 211 -8.12 -21.71 0.16
C ASN A 211 -9.31 -21.15 -0.64
N ASN A 212 -9.05 -20.44 -1.75
CA ASN A 212 -10.10 -19.73 -2.52
C ASN A 212 -10.89 -18.70 -1.68
N GLN A 213 -10.43 -18.37 -0.51
CA GLN A 213 -11.04 -17.34 0.32
C GLN A 213 -10.63 -15.97 -0.21
N VAL A 214 -11.60 -15.11 -0.47
CA VAL A 214 -11.37 -13.77 -1.03
C VAL A 214 -11.75 -12.65 -0.05
N SER A 215 -12.41 -12.95 1.06
CA SER A 215 -12.80 -11.96 2.06
C SER A 215 -12.00 -12.10 3.34
N LEU A 216 -11.54 -10.98 3.88
CA LEU A 216 -10.96 -10.91 5.22
C LEU A 216 -12.02 -11.28 6.26
N ARG A 217 -11.58 -11.85 7.37
CA ARG A 217 -12.44 -12.51 8.38
C ARG A 217 -12.96 -11.57 9.46
N ASN A 218 -12.54 -10.31 9.47
CA ASN A 218 -12.88 -9.29 10.47
C ASN A 218 -12.43 -9.65 11.90
N TYR A 219 -11.28 -10.31 12.03
CA TYR A 219 -10.65 -10.51 13.32
C TYR A 219 -10.03 -9.20 13.81
N ALA A 220 -10.56 -8.68 14.92
CA ALA A 220 -10.25 -7.33 15.41
C ALA A 220 -9.00 -7.25 16.28
N GLU A 221 -8.50 -8.38 16.77
CA GLU A 221 -7.32 -8.43 17.64
C GLU A 221 -6.53 -9.71 17.44
N LYS A 222 -5.22 -9.60 17.55
CA LYS A 222 -4.26 -10.70 17.57
C LYS A 222 -3.04 -10.30 18.42
N GLY A 223 -2.45 -11.28 19.08
CA GLY A 223 -1.23 -11.11 19.86
C GLY A 223 -1.43 -11.35 21.37
N PRO A 224 -0.35 -11.26 22.18
CA PRO A 224 1.02 -10.98 21.74
C PRO A 224 1.63 -12.11 20.92
N CYS A 225 2.13 -11.80 19.74
CA CYS A 225 2.84 -12.73 18.85
C CYS A 225 3.43 -11.95 17.66
N ASP A 226 4.06 -12.65 16.71
CA ASP A 226 4.30 -12.14 15.37
C ASP A 226 2.95 -11.88 14.68
N CYS A 227 2.63 -10.62 14.46
CA CYS A 227 1.32 -10.17 13.98
C CYS A 227 1.40 -9.46 12.63
N ALA A 228 0.35 -9.62 11.84
CA ALA A 228 0.14 -8.84 10.61
C ALA A 228 -1.28 -8.27 10.57
N VAL A 229 -1.46 -7.23 9.79
CA VAL A 229 -2.73 -6.52 9.63
C VAL A 229 -3.11 -6.40 8.16
N ALA A 230 -4.42 -6.43 7.89
CA ALA A 230 -4.94 -6.24 6.54
C ALA A 230 -6.24 -5.43 6.53
N LEU A 231 -6.40 -4.62 5.47
CA LEU A 231 -7.64 -3.95 5.12
C LEU A 231 -8.09 -4.34 3.71
N GLN A 232 -9.39 -4.43 3.49
CA GLN A 232 -9.98 -4.78 2.19
C GLN A 232 -11.05 -3.78 1.78
N TRP A 233 -11.00 -3.38 0.51
CA TRP A 233 -12.05 -2.59 -0.15
C TRP A 233 -12.63 -3.39 -1.30
N ILE A 234 -13.97 -3.35 -1.43
CA ILE A 234 -14.72 -4.08 -2.44
C ILE A 234 -15.42 -3.08 -3.36
N ARG A 235 -15.24 -3.26 -4.65
CA ARG A 235 -15.99 -2.56 -5.69
C ARG A 235 -16.74 -3.60 -6.54
N PRO A 236 -18.06 -3.72 -6.38
CA PRO A 236 -18.82 -4.76 -7.10
C PRO A 236 -18.68 -4.68 -8.61
N ILE A 237 -18.60 -3.46 -9.16
CA ILE A 237 -18.45 -3.21 -10.59
C ILE A 237 -17.42 -2.11 -10.80
N PHE A 238 -16.44 -2.39 -11.66
CA PHE A 238 -15.44 -1.44 -12.13
C PHE A 238 -15.58 -1.30 -13.65
N LYS A 239 -16.26 -0.25 -14.12
CA LYS A 239 -16.61 -0.08 -15.53
C LYS A 239 -15.38 0.18 -16.40
N HIS A 240 -15.51 -0.09 -17.68
CA HIS A 240 -14.47 0.27 -18.66
C HIS A 240 -14.23 1.78 -18.67
N ASN A 241 -12.95 2.15 -18.71
CA ASN A 241 -12.44 3.51 -18.63
C ASN A 241 -12.66 4.26 -17.29
N ASP A 242 -13.35 3.66 -16.33
CA ASP A 242 -13.46 4.26 -15.00
C ASP A 242 -12.10 4.28 -14.27
N LEU A 243 -12.01 5.21 -13.34
CA LEU A 243 -10.95 5.30 -12.34
C LEU A 243 -11.54 4.98 -10.97
N ILE A 244 -10.86 4.12 -10.23
CA ILE A 244 -11.14 3.89 -8.81
C ILE A 244 -9.89 4.18 -8.00
N SER A 245 -10.03 4.85 -6.85
CA SER A 245 -8.90 5.22 -6.01
C SER A 245 -9.10 4.77 -4.58
N PHE A 246 -8.02 4.27 -3.99
CA PHE A 246 -7.92 3.84 -2.60
C PHE A 246 -6.83 4.66 -1.91
N PRO A 247 -7.21 5.72 -1.19
CA PRO A 247 -6.29 6.51 -0.40
C PRO A 247 -5.96 5.76 0.88
N ILE A 248 -4.68 5.53 1.12
CA ILE A 248 -4.16 4.89 2.32
C ILE A 248 -3.33 5.92 3.09
N MET A 249 -3.57 6.02 4.38
CA MET A 249 -2.69 6.72 5.31
C MET A 249 -1.93 5.69 6.13
N MET A 250 -0.62 5.89 6.26
CA MET A 250 0.23 5.17 7.18
C MET A 250 0.67 6.14 8.27
N ILE A 251 0.52 5.74 9.52
CA ILE A 251 0.68 6.59 10.68
C ILE A 251 1.57 5.89 11.70
N ALA A 252 2.44 6.67 12.34
CA ALA A 252 3.18 6.26 13.52
C ALA A 252 2.88 7.16 14.72
N GLY A 253 3.17 6.70 15.92
CA GLY A 253 3.04 7.47 17.14
C GLY A 253 3.75 6.80 18.31
N LEU A 254 4.15 7.56 19.30
CA LEU A 254 4.72 7.06 20.55
C LEU A 254 3.69 7.21 21.68
N GLY A 255 3.22 6.09 22.17
CA GLY A 255 2.10 6.00 23.10
C GLY A 255 0.73 6.14 22.44
N ASN A 256 -0.25 5.51 23.04
CA ASN A 256 -1.61 5.40 22.53
C ASN A 256 -2.26 6.77 22.24
N LYS A 257 -2.15 7.72 23.17
CA LYS A 257 -2.73 9.06 23.01
C LYS A 257 -2.15 9.79 21.80
N ASN A 258 -0.83 9.85 21.68
CA ASN A 258 -0.15 10.51 20.57
C ASN A 258 -0.49 9.83 19.22
N PHE A 259 -0.54 8.50 19.19
CA PHE A 259 -0.92 7.78 17.97
C PHE A 259 -2.32 8.18 17.48
N PHE A 260 -3.34 8.21 18.34
CA PHE A 260 -4.70 8.56 17.93
C PHE A 260 -4.88 10.05 17.60
N GLU A 261 -4.10 10.94 18.21
CA GLU A 261 -4.01 12.34 17.78
C GLU A 261 -3.45 12.42 16.35
N ASN A 262 -2.37 11.71 16.07
CA ASN A 262 -1.78 11.62 14.72
C ASN A 262 -2.74 11.01 13.68
N VAL A 263 -3.54 10.01 14.06
CA VAL A 263 -4.60 9.44 13.20
C VAL A 263 -5.62 10.50 12.81
N LYS A 264 -6.06 11.30 13.76
CA LYS A 264 -7.04 12.39 13.53
C LYS A 264 -6.48 13.43 12.55
N ASP A 265 -5.25 13.86 12.77
CA ASP A 265 -4.57 14.85 11.92
C ASP A 265 -4.31 14.30 10.53
N ALA A 266 -3.80 13.07 10.43
CA ALA A 266 -3.57 12.40 9.15
C ALA A 266 -4.85 12.30 8.32
N ARG A 267 -5.98 11.93 8.95
CA ARG A 267 -7.26 11.83 8.23
C ARG A 267 -7.73 13.17 7.70
N LYS A 268 -7.63 14.23 8.48
CA LYS A 268 -7.95 15.60 8.05
C LYS A 268 -7.11 16.01 6.84
N ASP A 269 -5.81 15.81 6.91
CA ASP A 269 -4.89 16.15 5.82
C ASP A 269 -5.15 15.28 4.59
N LEU A 270 -5.43 13.98 4.75
CA LEU A 270 -5.77 13.08 3.66
C LEU A 270 -7.02 13.55 2.90
N GLU A 271 -8.06 13.98 3.60
CA GLU A 271 -9.31 14.46 2.98
C GLU A 271 -9.11 15.73 2.15
N ILE A 272 -8.19 16.59 2.57
CA ILE A 272 -7.79 17.79 1.80
C ILE A 272 -7.08 17.39 0.51
N HIS A 273 -6.12 16.45 0.58
CA HIS A 273 -5.28 16.08 -0.56
C HIS A 273 -5.95 15.13 -1.55
N GLN A 274 -6.85 14.29 -1.10
CA GLN A 274 -7.49 13.25 -1.94
C GLN A 274 -8.09 13.80 -3.23
N LYS A 275 -8.78 14.92 -3.20
CA LYS A 275 -9.43 15.50 -4.38
C LYS A 275 -8.42 15.97 -5.43
N SER A 276 -7.31 16.56 -5.00
CA SER A 276 -6.27 17.06 -5.92
C SER A 276 -5.52 15.93 -6.59
N VAL A 277 -5.24 14.84 -5.86
CA VAL A 277 -4.56 13.66 -6.39
C VAL A 277 -5.40 12.97 -7.44
N ILE A 278 -6.68 12.72 -7.17
CA ILE A 278 -7.58 12.07 -8.13
C ILE A 278 -7.66 12.89 -9.42
N ARG A 279 -7.80 14.22 -9.33
CA ARG A 279 -7.81 15.10 -10.52
C ARG A 279 -6.50 15.02 -11.31
N ALA A 280 -5.36 15.02 -10.62
CA ALA A 280 -4.05 14.93 -11.27
C ALA A 280 -3.88 13.60 -12.00
N VAL A 281 -4.34 12.48 -11.40
CA VAL A 281 -4.32 11.16 -12.05
C VAL A 281 -5.27 11.11 -13.25
N ASP A 282 -6.47 11.66 -13.14
CA ASP A 282 -7.42 11.71 -14.26
C ASP A 282 -6.85 12.47 -15.47
N ASN A 283 -6.20 13.61 -15.24
CA ASN A 283 -5.54 14.36 -16.29
C ASN A 283 -4.43 13.56 -16.97
N ILE A 284 -3.54 12.92 -16.20
CA ILE A 284 -2.45 12.08 -16.74
C ILE A 284 -2.99 10.86 -17.47
N SER A 285 -4.07 10.27 -16.98
CA SER A 285 -4.66 9.07 -17.59
C SER A 285 -5.31 9.36 -18.95
N ARG A 286 -5.65 10.61 -19.22
CA ARG A 286 -6.18 11.07 -20.53
C ARG A 286 -5.06 11.40 -21.52
N GLU A 287 -3.86 11.71 -21.03
CA GLU A 287 -2.69 11.86 -21.90
C GLU A 287 -2.40 10.51 -22.58
N LYS A 288 -2.16 10.54 -23.90
CA LYS A 288 -1.73 9.33 -24.62
C LYS A 288 -0.40 8.88 -24.02
N ILE A 289 -0.34 7.63 -23.58
CA ILE A 289 0.91 7.03 -23.12
C ILE A 289 1.87 7.05 -24.32
N ASP A 290 2.89 7.90 -24.26
CA ASP A 290 3.90 7.99 -25.32
C ASP A 290 4.68 6.67 -25.36
N PRO A 291 4.64 5.93 -26.51
CA PRO A 291 5.39 4.69 -26.64
C PRO A 291 6.89 4.83 -26.42
N LYS A 292 7.46 6.03 -26.57
CA LYS A 292 8.88 6.32 -26.33
C LYS A 292 9.24 6.29 -24.84
N LEU A 293 8.30 6.55 -23.93
CA LEU A 293 8.51 6.46 -22.47
C LEU A 293 8.68 5.02 -21.98
N GLN A 294 8.29 4.02 -22.78
CA GLN A 294 8.51 2.59 -22.47
C GLN A 294 10.00 2.17 -22.50
N LYS A 295 10.89 2.99 -23.00
CA LYS A 295 12.33 2.67 -23.20
C LYS A 295 13.28 3.36 -22.21
N LEU A 296 12.78 4.06 -21.22
CA LEU A 296 13.66 4.68 -20.22
C LEU A 296 14.23 3.61 -19.30
N ASN A 297 15.44 3.17 -19.62
CA ASN A 297 16.33 2.49 -18.69
C ASN A 297 16.67 3.47 -17.57
N PHE A 298 16.11 3.24 -16.38
CA PHE A 298 16.46 4.02 -15.20
C PHE A 298 17.88 3.65 -14.77
N SER A 299 18.86 4.48 -15.16
CA SER A 299 20.16 4.49 -14.51
C SER A 299 19.99 4.97 -13.07
N LYS A 300 20.65 4.27 -12.17
CA LYS A 300 20.75 4.54 -10.73
C LYS A 300 20.58 6.01 -10.35
N ARG A 301 19.48 6.37 -9.73
CA ARG A 301 19.33 7.62 -8.97
C ARG A 301 18.90 7.27 -7.56
N GLU A 302 19.70 7.71 -6.61
CA GLU A 302 19.41 7.63 -5.18
C GLU A 302 18.15 8.44 -4.88
N TRP A 303 17.14 7.79 -4.36
CA TRP A 303 15.79 8.35 -4.12
C TRP A 303 15.59 8.86 -2.68
N CYS A 304 16.63 8.76 -1.85
CA CYS A 304 16.66 9.24 -0.49
C CYS A 304 17.88 10.14 -0.29
N LYS A 305 17.73 11.43 -0.50
CA LYS A 305 18.60 12.47 0.07
C LYS A 305 17.72 13.47 0.81
#